data_9453cec2931d4e5fc058d8ae23748cf2
#
_entry.id   9453cec2931d4e5fc058d8ae23748cf2
#
_cell.length_a   1.000
_cell.length_b   1.000
_cell.length_c   1.000
_cell.angle_alpha   90.00
_cell.angle_beta   90.00
_cell.angle_gamma   90.00
#
_symmetry.space_group_name_H-M   'P 1'
#
loop_
_entity.id
_entity.type
_entity.pdbx_description
1 polymer ?
#
loop_
_entity_poly.entity_id
_entity_poly.type
_entity_poly.pdbx_seq_one_letter_code
_entity_poly.pdbx_strand_id
1 'polypeptide(L)'
;MMAAAKRLEPVYNELRELVRDSYYVMADETPHPVLENDRPGALHRGYMWDFYLPRYHTPFFEYHEGRGESGVDTLIGGKVKVVQSDGFVVYDKFDTLPGRLHLCCWAHVRRKFVEAEGNDPPRARHALDEIEKLYQVERRIKEEKLQGEAIVKLRREISYPIVRELEQWCKREYASTVVNSPIAKAMLYMYTRFEQLAGYVNDAQFRIDNNPVERSIRPLTLNRKNVLFSGSHEAAHAAAIFFSLLGCCRENKINPKEWMEDVLLSLIHISEPTRQE
;
A
#
# COMPACT_ATOMS: atom_id res chain seq x y z
N MET A 1 -1.97 -24.51 12.71
CA MET A 1 -2.06 -23.13 12.24
C MET A 1 -3.18 -22.34 12.94
N MET A 2 -4.45 -22.75 12.91
CA MET A 2 -5.57 -22.03 13.53
C MET A 2 -5.39 -21.76 15.03
N ALA A 3 -4.99 -22.78 15.82
CA ALA A 3 -4.76 -22.61 17.26
C ALA A 3 -3.63 -21.59 17.57
N ALA A 4 -2.57 -21.58 16.78
CA ALA A 4 -1.49 -20.60 16.94
C ALA A 4 -1.94 -19.19 16.54
N ALA A 5 -2.70 -19.04 15.43
CA ALA A 5 -3.27 -17.75 15.02
C ALA A 5 -4.13 -17.15 16.13
N LYS A 6 -5.01 -17.96 16.75
CA LYS A 6 -5.85 -17.52 17.88
C LYS A 6 -5.03 -17.03 19.08
N ARG A 7 -3.90 -17.66 19.37
CA ARG A 7 -2.99 -17.21 20.45
C ARG A 7 -2.28 -15.89 20.10
N LEU A 8 -1.97 -15.67 18.83
CA LEU A 8 -1.30 -14.47 18.35
C LEU A 8 -2.26 -13.30 18.07
N GLU A 9 -3.57 -13.54 18.12
CA GLU A 9 -4.60 -12.54 17.83
C GLU A 9 -4.49 -11.27 18.71
N PRO A 10 -4.14 -11.33 20.00
CA PRO A 10 -3.93 -10.11 20.80
C PRO A 10 -2.83 -9.22 20.23
N VAL A 11 -1.69 -9.80 19.84
CA VAL A 11 -0.57 -9.06 19.23
C VAL A 11 -0.96 -8.48 17.87
N TYR A 12 -1.71 -9.23 17.08
CA TYR A 12 -2.25 -8.77 15.81
C TYR A 12 -3.23 -7.60 15.99
N ASN A 13 -4.07 -7.62 17.03
CA ASN A 13 -4.99 -6.53 17.34
C ASN A 13 -4.25 -5.25 17.77
N GLU A 14 -3.13 -5.36 18.49
CA GLU A 14 -2.26 -4.22 18.79
C GLU A 14 -1.67 -3.61 17.51
N LEU A 15 -1.28 -4.42 16.53
CA LEU A 15 -0.87 -3.91 15.22
C LEU A 15 -2.00 -3.18 14.50
N ARG A 16 -3.23 -3.68 14.58
CA ARG A 16 -4.41 -2.99 14.02
C ARG A 16 -4.60 -1.62 14.65
N GLU A 17 -4.53 -1.51 15.98
CA GLU A 17 -4.64 -0.22 16.66
C GLU A 17 -3.47 0.71 16.31
N LEU A 18 -2.25 0.19 16.14
CA LEU A 18 -1.11 0.97 15.66
C LEU A 18 -1.36 1.55 14.26
N VAL A 19 -1.96 0.78 13.34
CA VAL A 19 -2.39 1.28 12.02
C VAL A 19 -3.43 2.37 12.17
N ARG A 20 -4.46 2.14 12.97
CA ARG A 20 -5.57 3.08 13.19
C ARG A 20 -5.12 4.39 13.83
N ASP A 21 -4.10 4.36 14.67
CA ASP A 21 -3.54 5.53 15.34
C ASP A 21 -2.45 6.23 14.53
N SER A 22 -2.05 5.69 13.39
CA SER A 22 -1.02 6.25 12.54
C SER A 22 -1.51 7.45 11.75
N TYR A 23 -0.64 8.45 11.54
CA TYR A 23 -0.95 9.61 10.72
C TYR A 23 -0.98 9.29 9.22
N TYR A 24 0.00 8.49 8.74
CA TYR A 24 0.23 8.15 7.35
C TYR A 24 0.37 6.65 7.16
N VAL A 25 -0.43 6.10 6.26
CA VAL A 25 -0.48 4.68 5.93
C VAL A 25 -0.40 4.50 4.41
N MET A 26 0.40 3.57 3.94
CA MET A 26 0.34 3.07 2.57
C MET A 26 -0.60 1.88 2.50
N ALA A 27 -1.40 1.79 1.44
CA ALA A 27 -2.38 0.71 1.30
C ALA A 27 -2.35 0.11 -0.12
N ASP A 28 -2.52 -1.18 -0.18
CA ASP A 28 -2.70 -1.95 -1.42
C ASP A 28 -3.48 -3.23 -1.11
N GLU A 29 -4.10 -3.85 -2.08
CA GLU A 29 -4.84 -5.08 -1.90
C GLU A 29 -4.54 -6.09 -3.01
N THR A 30 -4.67 -7.36 -2.67
CA THR A 30 -4.41 -8.44 -3.61
C THR A 30 -5.46 -9.54 -3.49
N PRO A 31 -5.96 -10.13 -4.60
CA PRO A 31 -6.89 -11.23 -4.52
C PRO A 31 -6.35 -12.38 -3.67
N HIS A 32 -7.20 -12.98 -2.86
CA HIS A 32 -6.88 -14.13 -2.02
C HIS A 32 -8.02 -15.17 -2.14
N PRO A 33 -7.88 -16.21 -3.00
CA PRO A 33 -8.92 -17.21 -3.20
C PRO A 33 -9.18 -18.02 -1.93
N VAL A 34 -10.45 -18.32 -1.68
CA VAL A 34 -10.91 -19.11 -0.54
C VAL A 34 -11.89 -20.17 -1.04
N LEU A 35 -11.83 -21.40 -0.52
CA LEU A 35 -12.81 -22.43 -0.79
C LEU A 35 -14.17 -22.06 -0.17
N GLU A 36 -15.24 -22.20 -0.97
CA GLU A 36 -16.61 -22.12 -0.46
C GLU A 36 -17.07 -23.47 0.07
N ASN A 37 -17.48 -23.50 1.33
CA ASN A 37 -17.96 -24.73 1.97
C ASN A 37 -19.32 -25.19 1.40
N ASP A 38 -20.14 -24.25 0.94
CA ASP A 38 -21.52 -24.48 0.44
C ASP A 38 -21.52 -25.02 -1.00
N ARG A 39 -20.39 -24.89 -1.73
CA ARG A 39 -20.26 -25.28 -3.14
C ARG A 39 -18.94 -26.00 -3.36
N PRO A 40 -18.90 -27.33 -3.25
CA PRO A 40 -17.67 -28.10 -3.41
C PRO A 40 -16.92 -27.77 -4.71
N GLY A 41 -15.65 -27.35 -4.58
CA GLY A 41 -14.79 -26.95 -5.69
C GLY A 41 -14.96 -25.51 -6.19
N ALA A 42 -15.90 -24.74 -5.67
CA ALA A 42 -16.00 -23.32 -5.97
C ALA A 42 -15.00 -22.51 -5.15
N LEU A 43 -14.43 -21.48 -5.77
CA LEU A 43 -13.52 -20.52 -5.13
C LEU A 43 -14.19 -19.15 -5.03
N HIS A 44 -14.28 -18.67 -3.81
CA HIS A 44 -14.61 -17.28 -3.54
C HIS A 44 -13.37 -16.39 -3.77
N ARG A 45 -13.56 -15.25 -4.43
CA ARG A 45 -12.49 -14.27 -4.64
C ARG A 45 -12.48 -13.26 -3.51
N GLY A 46 -11.90 -13.63 -2.37
CA GLY A 46 -11.59 -12.70 -1.31
C GLY A 46 -10.35 -11.85 -1.61
N TYR A 47 -10.01 -10.95 -0.70
CA TYR A 47 -8.89 -10.03 -0.83
C TYR A 47 -8.10 -9.93 0.47
N MET A 48 -6.79 -9.87 0.33
CA MET A 48 -5.88 -9.53 1.41
C MET A 48 -5.48 -8.06 1.23
N TRP A 49 -5.80 -7.22 2.19
CA TRP A 49 -5.46 -5.81 2.26
C TRP A 49 -4.20 -5.64 3.09
N ASP A 50 -3.22 -4.92 2.58
CA ASP A 50 -2.01 -4.57 3.32
C ASP A 50 -2.01 -3.08 3.65
N PHE A 51 -1.90 -2.76 4.93
CA PHE A 51 -1.73 -1.43 5.46
C PHE A 51 -0.33 -1.28 6.01
N TYR A 52 0.55 -0.71 5.20
CA TYR A 52 1.95 -0.58 5.51
C TYR A 52 2.25 0.74 6.23
N LEU A 53 2.97 0.66 7.33
CA LEU A 53 3.43 1.80 8.13
C LEU A 53 4.88 2.14 7.77
N PRO A 54 5.15 3.15 6.92
CA PRO A 54 6.52 3.44 6.48
C PRO A 54 7.47 3.82 7.61
N ARG A 55 6.94 4.48 8.64
CA ARG A 55 7.71 4.90 9.83
C ARG A 55 8.30 3.73 10.61
N TYR A 56 7.57 2.61 10.67
CA TYR A 56 7.90 1.45 11.49
C TYR A 56 8.33 0.25 10.66
N HIS A 57 8.38 0.36 9.33
CA HIS A 57 8.58 -0.77 8.42
C HIS A 57 7.68 -1.96 8.77
N THR A 58 6.39 -1.68 8.97
CA THR A 58 5.42 -2.63 9.50
C THR A 58 4.28 -2.83 8.52
N PRO A 59 4.16 -4.01 7.89
CA PRO A 59 2.97 -4.43 7.16
C PRO A 59 1.92 -4.94 8.13
N PHE A 60 0.66 -4.65 7.83
CA PHE A 60 -0.50 -5.18 8.53
C PHE A 60 -1.52 -5.68 7.50
N PHE A 61 -1.71 -6.98 7.46
CA PHE A 61 -2.64 -7.62 6.54
C PHE A 61 -4.00 -7.86 7.18
N GLU A 62 -5.06 -7.52 6.46
CA GLU A 62 -6.44 -7.82 6.81
C GLU A 62 -7.11 -8.59 5.68
N TYR A 63 -7.84 -9.66 6.02
CA TYR A 63 -8.63 -10.40 5.04
C TYR A 63 -10.05 -9.85 4.99
N HIS A 64 -10.55 -9.61 3.77
CA HIS A 64 -11.95 -9.27 3.49
C HIS A 64 -12.49 -10.14 2.37
N GLU A 65 -13.79 -10.47 2.45
CA GLU A 65 -14.45 -11.27 1.43
C GLU A 65 -14.61 -10.51 0.11
N GLY A 66 -14.62 -9.18 0.12
CA GLY A 66 -14.77 -8.33 -1.05
C GLY A 66 -13.67 -7.29 -1.20
N ARG A 67 -13.65 -6.66 -2.38
CA ARG A 67 -12.79 -5.51 -2.73
C ARG A 67 -13.53 -4.17 -2.56
N GLY A 68 -14.52 -4.14 -1.67
CA GLY A 68 -15.37 -2.99 -1.46
C GLY A 68 -14.88 -2.02 -0.38
N GLU A 69 -15.74 -1.07 -0.04
CA GLU A 69 -15.46 -0.01 0.94
C GLU A 69 -15.12 -0.53 2.34
N SER A 70 -15.65 -1.70 2.73
CA SER A 70 -15.32 -2.32 4.02
C SER A 70 -13.83 -2.60 4.20
N GLY A 71 -13.08 -2.77 3.11
CA GLY A 71 -11.63 -2.95 3.16
C GLY A 71 -10.87 -1.75 3.70
N VAL A 72 -11.43 -0.55 3.65
CA VAL A 72 -10.80 0.68 4.17
C VAL A 72 -11.39 1.16 5.50
N ASP A 73 -12.37 0.43 6.07
CA ASP A 73 -13.03 0.82 7.32
C ASP A 73 -12.04 0.90 8.50
N THR A 74 -11.05 0.02 8.54
CA THR A 74 -9.96 0.07 9.54
C THR A 74 -9.26 1.42 9.52
N LEU A 75 -8.97 1.97 8.34
CA LEU A 75 -8.33 3.28 8.20
C LEU A 75 -9.30 4.43 8.52
N ILE A 76 -10.54 4.33 8.03
CA ILE A 76 -11.56 5.37 8.20
C ILE A 76 -11.96 5.53 9.66
N GLY A 77 -12.14 4.42 10.37
CA GLY A 77 -12.52 4.41 11.79
C GLY A 77 -11.41 4.86 12.74
N GLY A 78 -10.17 5.03 12.24
CA GLY A 78 -9.00 5.43 13.03
C GLY A 78 -8.68 6.94 12.95
N LYS A 79 -7.48 7.27 13.43
CA LYS A 79 -6.91 8.64 13.38
C LYS A 79 -6.12 8.91 12.11
N VAL A 80 -6.08 7.98 11.17
CA VAL A 80 -5.34 8.10 9.90
C VAL A 80 -5.77 9.35 9.15
N LYS A 81 -4.81 10.20 8.82
CA LYS A 81 -5.05 11.44 8.08
C LYS A 81 -4.66 11.32 6.61
N VAL A 82 -3.67 10.50 6.31
CA VAL A 82 -3.16 10.34 4.96
C VAL A 82 -3.08 8.86 4.60
N VAL A 83 -3.71 8.50 3.49
CA VAL A 83 -3.56 7.19 2.86
C VAL A 83 -2.86 7.36 1.51
N GLN A 84 -1.91 6.47 1.19
CA GLN A 84 -1.30 6.41 -0.13
C GLN A 84 -1.59 5.06 -0.78
N SER A 85 -2.05 5.07 -2.03
CA SER A 85 -2.39 3.85 -2.78
C SER A 85 -2.03 3.93 -4.27
N ASP A 86 -2.38 2.90 -5.02
CA ASP A 86 -2.27 2.86 -6.48
C ASP A 86 -3.29 3.76 -7.22
N GLY A 87 -4.22 4.38 -6.47
CA GLY A 87 -5.33 5.18 -7.03
C GLY A 87 -6.57 4.34 -7.34
N PHE A 88 -6.75 3.19 -6.72
CA PHE A 88 -8.01 2.46 -6.78
C PHE A 88 -9.15 3.28 -6.12
N VAL A 89 -10.30 3.31 -6.79
CA VAL A 89 -11.43 4.22 -6.47
C VAL A 89 -11.93 4.13 -5.01
N VAL A 90 -11.77 2.99 -4.36
CA VAL A 90 -12.19 2.79 -2.96
C VAL A 90 -11.48 3.77 -2.00
N TYR A 91 -10.23 4.11 -2.30
CA TYR A 91 -9.46 5.06 -1.49
C TYR A 91 -9.86 6.52 -1.71
N ASP A 92 -10.58 6.85 -2.79
CA ASP A 92 -11.06 8.21 -3.07
C ASP A 92 -12.05 8.68 -1.98
N LYS A 93 -12.66 7.75 -1.23
CA LYS A 93 -13.46 8.05 -0.05
C LYS A 93 -12.69 8.86 1.01
N PHE A 94 -11.36 8.69 1.09
CA PHE A 94 -10.52 9.47 1.99
C PHE A 94 -10.57 10.97 1.68
N ASP A 95 -10.55 11.35 0.41
CA ASP A 95 -10.59 12.77 0.00
C ASP A 95 -11.95 13.43 0.32
N THR A 96 -13.01 12.65 0.54
CA THR A 96 -14.32 13.17 0.93
C THR A 96 -14.44 13.47 2.43
N LEU A 97 -13.51 13.00 3.23
CA LEU A 97 -13.53 13.15 4.69
C LEU A 97 -12.73 14.38 5.12
N PRO A 98 -13.30 15.24 6.00
CA PRO A 98 -12.62 16.46 6.43
C PRO A 98 -11.24 16.22 7.04
N GLY A 99 -10.22 16.94 6.55
CA GLY A 99 -8.85 16.86 7.06
C GLY A 99 -8.13 15.55 6.78
N ARG A 100 -8.60 14.78 5.78
CA ARG A 100 -7.93 13.59 5.27
C ARG A 100 -7.44 13.82 3.84
N LEU A 101 -6.46 13.04 3.43
CA LEU A 101 -5.79 13.15 2.14
C LEU A 101 -5.50 11.76 1.57
N HIS A 102 -5.88 11.56 0.31
CA HIS A 102 -5.46 10.41 -0.48
C HIS A 102 -4.28 10.80 -1.37
N LEU A 103 -3.17 10.07 -1.28
CA LEU A 103 -2.01 10.22 -2.16
C LEU A 103 -1.97 9.09 -3.17
N CYS A 104 -1.59 9.41 -4.42
CA CYS A 104 -1.40 8.44 -5.48
C CYS A 104 0.08 8.14 -5.75
N CYS A 105 0.32 7.06 -6.47
CA CYS A 105 1.64 6.48 -6.72
C CYS A 105 2.20 6.88 -8.09
N TRP A 106 3.35 7.54 -8.12
CA TRP A 106 4.05 7.90 -9.37
C TRP A 106 4.59 6.70 -10.14
N ALA A 107 4.89 5.58 -9.47
CA ALA A 107 5.28 4.35 -10.17
C ALA A 107 4.14 3.82 -11.06
N HIS A 108 2.87 3.98 -10.64
CA HIS A 108 1.70 3.61 -11.44
C HIS A 108 1.50 4.57 -12.64
N VAL A 109 1.70 5.87 -12.45
CA VAL A 109 1.73 6.83 -13.57
C VAL A 109 2.78 6.43 -14.60
N ARG A 110 4.02 6.20 -14.13
CA ARG A 110 5.14 5.77 -14.97
C ARG A 110 4.82 4.50 -15.74
N ARG A 111 4.25 3.48 -15.09
CA ARG A 111 3.86 2.21 -15.73
C ARG A 111 2.89 2.43 -16.89
N LYS A 112 1.88 3.28 -16.71
CA LYS A 112 0.91 3.61 -17.77
C LYS A 112 1.58 4.28 -18.99
N PHE A 113 2.54 5.16 -18.79
CA PHE A 113 3.29 5.75 -19.90
C PHE A 113 4.24 4.76 -20.57
N VAL A 114 4.87 3.84 -19.83
CA VAL A 114 5.65 2.72 -20.40
C VAL A 114 4.77 1.82 -21.29
N GLU A 115 3.58 1.46 -20.82
CA GLU A 115 2.61 0.68 -21.60
C GLU A 115 2.14 1.42 -22.86
N ALA A 116 2.13 2.74 -22.83
CA ALA A 116 1.76 3.59 -23.97
C ALA A 116 2.91 3.81 -24.97
N GLU A 117 4.15 3.45 -24.65
CA GLU A 117 5.32 3.73 -25.50
C GLU A 117 5.22 3.08 -26.90
N GLY A 118 4.63 1.88 -26.98
CA GLY A 118 4.36 1.23 -28.26
C GLY A 118 3.24 1.86 -29.09
N ASN A 119 2.41 2.71 -28.47
CA ASN A 119 1.28 3.39 -29.12
C ASN A 119 1.63 4.81 -29.60
N ASP A 120 2.27 5.59 -28.72
CA ASP A 120 2.69 6.97 -29.01
C ASP A 120 4.06 7.25 -28.36
N PRO A 121 5.17 6.81 -29.01
CA PRO A 121 6.51 6.94 -28.44
C PRO A 121 6.93 8.37 -28.08
N PRO A 122 6.66 9.41 -28.90
CA PRO A 122 7.10 10.76 -28.57
C PRO A 122 6.47 11.29 -27.29
N ARG A 123 5.14 11.12 -27.13
CA ARG A 123 4.43 11.59 -25.94
C ARG A 123 4.75 10.75 -24.71
N ALA A 124 4.87 9.45 -24.87
CA ALA A 124 5.23 8.57 -23.76
C ALA A 124 6.63 8.89 -23.22
N ARG A 125 7.64 9.07 -24.11
CA ARG A 125 9.00 9.42 -23.69
C ARG A 125 9.07 10.77 -23.01
N HIS A 126 8.40 11.80 -23.53
CA HIS A 126 8.33 13.09 -22.87
C HIS A 126 7.85 12.97 -21.41
N ALA A 127 6.73 12.26 -21.18
CA ALA A 127 6.23 12.07 -19.84
C ALA A 127 7.18 11.25 -18.95
N LEU A 128 7.82 10.20 -19.51
CA LEU A 128 8.79 9.38 -18.78
C LEU A 128 10.03 10.17 -18.37
N ASP A 129 10.53 11.06 -19.24
CA ASP A 129 11.67 11.93 -18.95
C ASP A 129 11.34 12.92 -17.83
N GLU A 130 10.15 13.51 -17.83
CA GLU A 130 9.72 14.41 -16.75
C GLU A 130 9.53 13.65 -15.41
N ILE A 131 8.94 12.46 -15.45
CA ILE A 131 8.80 11.60 -14.25
C ILE A 131 10.17 11.20 -13.71
N GLU A 132 11.15 10.89 -14.58
CA GLU A 132 12.50 10.55 -14.16
C GLU A 132 13.17 11.68 -13.37
N LYS A 133 12.92 12.95 -13.73
CA LYS A 133 13.40 14.10 -12.94
C LYS A 133 12.87 14.11 -11.51
N LEU A 134 11.60 13.69 -11.31
CA LEU A 134 11.03 13.55 -9.95
C LEU A 134 11.81 12.51 -9.14
N TYR A 135 12.12 11.36 -9.74
CA TYR A 135 12.92 10.33 -9.08
C TYR A 135 14.37 10.75 -8.84
N GLN A 136 14.93 11.64 -9.68
CA GLN A 136 16.26 12.23 -9.44
C GLN A 136 16.27 13.08 -8.17
N VAL A 137 15.21 13.86 -7.92
CA VAL A 137 15.06 14.61 -6.67
C VAL A 137 15.03 13.67 -5.46
N GLU A 138 14.29 12.55 -5.52
CA GLU A 138 14.23 11.59 -4.42
C GLU A 138 15.58 10.88 -4.19
N ARG A 139 16.34 10.59 -5.27
CA ARG A 139 17.72 10.08 -5.15
C ARG A 139 18.64 11.08 -4.46
N ARG A 140 18.58 12.35 -4.85
CA ARG A 140 19.34 13.43 -4.26
C ARG A 140 19.03 13.59 -2.77
N ILE A 141 17.74 13.56 -2.35
CA ILE A 141 17.32 13.58 -0.95
C ILE A 141 18.00 12.46 -0.15
N LYS A 142 18.07 11.26 -0.72
CA LYS A 142 18.68 10.09 -0.09
C LYS A 142 20.21 10.21 -0.01
N GLU A 143 20.86 10.65 -1.08
CA GLU A 143 22.32 10.78 -1.17
C GLU A 143 22.84 11.87 -0.24
N GLU A 144 22.16 13.03 -0.20
CA GLU A 144 22.47 14.15 0.69
C GLU A 144 21.94 13.94 2.11
N LYS A 145 21.22 12.82 2.38
CA LYS A 145 20.61 12.49 3.69
C LYS A 145 19.76 13.61 4.25
N LEU A 146 19.04 14.31 3.40
CA LEU A 146 18.16 15.39 3.80
C LEU A 146 17.04 14.89 4.71
N GLN A 147 16.57 15.75 5.63
CA GLN A 147 15.52 15.42 6.60
C GLN A 147 14.54 16.58 6.77
N GLY A 148 13.33 16.24 7.22
CA GLY A 148 12.32 17.23 7.63
C GLY A 148 12.06 18.29 6.58
N GLU A 149 12.13 19.54 6.98
CA GLU A 149 11.79 20.71 6.15
C GLU A 149 12.66 20.85 4.90
N ALA A 150 13.94 20.40 4.95
CA ALA A 150 14.82 20.43 3.78
C ALA A 150 14.30 19.57 2.63
N ILE A 151 13.68 18.42 2.93
CA ILE A 151 13.02 17.57 1.92
C ILE A 151 11.84 18.31 1.30
N VAL A 152 10.97 18.88 2.13
CA VAL A 152 9.78 19.61 1.67
C VAL A 152 10.16 20.78 0.80
N LYS A 153 11.17 21.57 1.22
CA LYS A 153 11.69 22.69 0.44
C LYS A 153 12.18 22.26 -0.93
N LEU A 154 13.04 21.23 -1.00
CA LEU A 154 13.60 20.74 -2.25
C LEU A 154 12.50 20.24 -3.20
N ARG A 155 11.54 19.48 -2.68
CA ARG A 155 10.39 18.98 -3.47
C ARG A 155 9.52 20.12 -3.98
N ARG A 156 9.25 21.15 -3.17
CA ARG A 156 8.46 22.32 -3.58
C ARG A 156 9.18 23.16 -4.63
N GLU A 157 10.48 23.30 -4.52
CA GLU A 157 11.28 24.11 -5.44
C GLU A 157 11.49 23.40 -6.79
N ILE A 158 11.65 22.06 -6.81
CA ILE A 158 12.00 21.32 -8.02
C ILE A 158 10.85 20.41 -8.50
N SER A 159 10.34 19.53 -7.62
CA SER A 159 9.37 18.53 -8.03
C SER A 159 8.00 19.13 -8.35
N TYR A 160 7.51 20.04 -7.54
CA TYR A 160 6.17 20.62 -7.74
C TYR A 160 6.01 21.36 -9.09
N PRO A 161 6.95 22.21 -9.54
CA PRO A 161 6.89 22.77 -10.88
C PRO A 161 6.82 21.73 -12.00
N ILE A 162 7.62 20.67 -11.90
CA ILE A 162 7.61 19.56 -12.89
C ILE A 162 6.24 18.89 -12.93
N VAL A 163 5.67 18.57 -11.77
CA VAL A 163 4.34 17.93 -11.66
C VAL A 163 3.26 18.81 -12.30
N ARG A 164 3.28 20.12 -12.03
CA ARG A 164 2.35 21.10 -12.63
C ARG A 164 2.49 21.22 -14.13
N GLU A 165 3.71 21.28 -14.62
CA GLU A 165 3.97 21.38 -16.06
C GLU A 165 3.50 20.12 -16.79
N LEU A 166 3.78 18.96 -16.23
CA LEU A 166 3.35 17.67 -16.78
C LEU A 166 1.81 17.56 -16.79
N GLU A 167 1.12 18.03 -15.75
CA GLU A 167 -0.34 18.07 -15.70
C GLU A 167 -0.91 18.96 -16.80
N GLN A 168 -0.39 20.18 -16.96
CA GLN A 168 -0.82 21.10 -17.99
C GLN A 168 -0.53 20.55 -19.39
N TRP A 169 0.63 19.92 -19.57
CA TRP A 169 0.99 19.27 -20.82
C TRP A 169 0.00 18.12 -21.14
N CYS A 170 -0.28 17.25 -20.18
CA CYS A 170 -1.27 16.18 -20.36
C CYS A 170 -2.65 16.73 -20.78
N LYS A 171 -3.12 17.81 -20.16
CA LYS A 171 -4.41 18.43 -20.52
C LYS A 171 -4.41 18.97 -21.96
N ARG A 172 -3.33 19.62 -22.39
CA ARG A 172 -3.22 20.15 -23.78
C ARG A 172 -3.16 19.03 -24.80
N GLU A 173 -2.30 18.04 -24.56
CA GLU A 173 -2.05 16.95 -25.51
C GLU A 173 -3.22 15.95 -25.59
N TYR A 174 -3.94 15.74 -24.50
CA TYR A 174 -5.04 14.78 -24.44
C TYR A 174 -6.08 15.01 -25.54
N ALA A 175 -6.40 16.25 -25.87
CA ALA A 175 -7.39 16.60 -26.87
C ALA A 175 -6.99 16.13 -28.31
N SER A 176 -5.69 15.91 -28.55
CA SER A 176 -5.14 15.45 -29.84
C SER A 176 -4.84 13.95 -29.87
N THR A 177 -5.19 13.20 -28.80
CA THR A 177 -5.01 11.75 -28.75
C THR A 177 -6.24 11.00 -29.26
N VAL A 178 -6.02 9.76 -29.70
CA VAL A 178 -7.14 8.85 -30.02
C VAL A 178 -7.83 8.44 -28.72
N VAL A 179 -9.14 8.62 -28.65
CA VAL A 179 -9.94 8.26 -27.46
C VAL A 179 -9.72 6.80 -27.08
N ASN A 180 -9.57 6.53 -25.80
CA ASN A 180 -9.29 5.21 -25.22
C ASN A 180 -7.96 4.56 -25.61
N SER A 181 -7.09 5.25 -26.35
CA SER A 181 -5.73 4.77 -26.61
C SER A 181 -4.92 4.64 -25.29
N PRO A 182 -3.87 3.81 -25.26
CA PRO A 182 -3.00 3.71 -24.09
C PRO A 182 -2.45 5.05 -23.62
N ILE A 183 -2.00 5.91 -24.55
CA ILE A 183 -1.48 7.24 -24.20
C ILE A 183 -2.57 8.16 -23.64
N ALA A 184 -3.79 8.14 -24.21
CA ALA A 184 -4.92 8.91 -23.69
C ALA A 184 -5.27 8.49 -22.25
N LYS A 185 -5.30 7.18 -21.96
CA LYS A 185 -5.55 6.65 -20.62
C LYS A 185 -4.47 7.04 -19.63
N ALA A 186 -3.19 7.03 -20.05
CA ALA A 186 -2.10 7.44 -19.19
C ALA A 186 -2.18 8.93 -18.83
N MET A 187 -2.45 9.80 -19.81
CA MET A 187 -2.63 11.24 -19.61
C MET A 187 -3.85 11.53 -18.73
N LEU A 188 -5.00 10.90 -19.03
CA LEU A 188 -6.23 11.05 -18.24
C LEU A 188 -5.99 10.69 -16.78
N TYR A 189 -5.37 9.54 -16.52
CA TYR A 189 -5.05 9.11 -15.16
C TYR A 189 -4.16 10.13 -14.43
N MET A 190 -3.14 10.65 -15.08
CA MET A 190 -2.21 11.62 -14.51
C MET A 190 -2.92 12.94 -14.15
N TYR A 191 -3.61 13.59 -15.08
CA TYR A 191 -4.17 14.91 -14.80
C TYR A 191 -5.43 14.87 -13.94
N THR A 192 -6.23 13.80 -13.97
CA THR A 192 -7.40 13.67 -13.08
C THR A 192 -7.01 13.41 -11.63
N ARG A 193 -5.80 12.90 -11.38
CA ARG A 193 -5.27 12.64 -10.03
C ARG A 193 -4.14 13.58 -9.63
N PHE A 194 -4.14 14.78 -10.24
CA PHE A 194 -3.07 15.77 -10.00
C PHE A 194 -2.89 16.10 -8.53
N GLU A 195 -3.95 16.40 -7.80
CA GLU A 195 -3.88 16.77 -6.38
C GLU A 195 -3.29 15.62 -5.53
N GLN A 196 -3.75 14.39 -5.78
CA GLN A 196 -3.24 13.19 -5.08
C GLN A 196 -1.78 12.88 -5.43
N LEU A 197 -1.37 13.16 -6.68
CA LEU A 197 0.01 12.96 -7.14
C LEU A 197 0.94 14.08 -6.69
N ALA A 198 0.46 15.32 -6.60
CA ALA A 198 1.23 16.46 -6.16
C ALA A 198 1.40 16.49 -4.64
N GLY A 199 0.48 15.89 -3.89
CA GLY A 199 0.41 15.98 -2.43
C GLY A 199 1.67 15.50 -1.70
N TYR A 200 2.46 14.58 -2.29
CA TYR A 200 3.66 14.03 -1.64
C TYR A 200 4.74 15.09 -1.35
N VAL A 201 4.72 16.23 -2.04
CA VAL A 201 5.71 17.28 -1.84
C VAL A 201 5.53 18.03 -0.52
N ASN A 202 4.39 17.86 0.14
CA ASN A 202 4.00 18.68 1.30
C ASN A 202 4.50 18.17 2.65
N ASP A 203 4.93 16.91 2.71
CA ASP A 203 5.46 16.34 3.96
C ASP A 203 6.66 15.43 3.66
N ALA A 204 7.68 15.53 4.52
CA ALA A 204 8.89 14.72 4.39
C ALA A 204 8.66 13.21 4.58
N GLN A 205 7.62 12.83 5.29
CA GLN A 205 7.27 11.42 5.53
C GLN A 205 6.63 10.77 4.31
N PHE A 206 5.99 11.55 3.43
CA PHE A 206 5.31 11.03 2.26
C PHE A 206 6.31 10.47 1.24
N ARG A 207 5.90 9.42 0.57
CA ARG A 207 6.69 8.78 -0.48
C ARG A 207 6.19 9.19 -1.86
N ILE A 208 7.10 9.21 -2.84
CA ILE A 208 6.72 9.43 -4.24
C ILE A 208 5.94 8.26 -4.82
N ASP A 209 6.15 7.05 -4.30
CA ASP A 209 5.50 5.83 -4.80
C ASP A 209 5.08 4.88 -3.68
N ASN A 210 4.27 3.88 -4.06
CA ASN A 210 3.71 2.87 -3.18
C ASN A 210 4.58 1.57 -3.12
N ASN A 211 5.81 1.62 -3.62
CA ASN A 211 6.71 0.47 -3.69
C ASN A 211 6.94 -0.26 -2.35
N PRO A 212 6.96 0.40 -1.17
CA PRO A 212 7.11 -0.32 0.09
C PRO A 212 5.98 -1.33 0.34
N VAL A 213 4.71 -0.95 0.18
CA VAL A 213 3.58 -1.87 0.38
C VAL A 213 3.52 -2.93 -0.73
N GLU A 214 3.84 -2.59 -1.98
CA GLU A 214 3.94 -3.60 -3.05
C GLU A 214 4.99 -4.67 -2.74
N ARG A 215 6.11 -4.30 -2.12
CA ARG A 215 7.13 -5.26 -1.68
C ARG A 215 6.68 -6.11 -0.50
N SER A 216 5.90 -5.56 0.43
CA SER A 216 5.38 -6.31 1.58
C SER A 216 4.36 -7.37 1.17
N ILE A 217 3.54 -7.09 0.14
CA ILE A 217 2.60 -8.04 -0.46
C ILE A 217 3.29 -9.18 -1.24
N ARG A 218 4.49 -8.94 -1.76
CA ARG A 218 5.17 -9.87 -2.68
C ARG A 218 5.30 -11.31 -2.16
N PRO A 219 5.64 -11.58 -0.89
CA PRO A 219 5.68 -12.94 -0.35
C PRO A 219 4.33 -13.65 -0.42
N LEU A 220 3.23 -12.94 -0.15
CA LEU A 220 1.89 -13.49 -0.28
C LEU A 220 1.59 -13.87 -1.74
N THR A 221 1.92 -13.00 -2.69
CA THR A 221 1.69 -13.29 -4.12
C THR A 221 2.57 -14.43 -4.64
N LEU A 222 3.80 -14.56 -4.15
CA LEU A 222 4.69 -15.68 -4.49
C LEU A 222 4.18 -16.98 -3.87
N ASN A 223 3.67 -16.94 -2.65
CA ASN A 223 3.13 -18.11 -1.95
C ASN A 223 1.92 -18.71 -2.68
N ARG A 224 1.17 -17.93 -3.48
CA ARG A 224 0.06 -18.45 -4.30
C ARG A 224 0.48 -19.50 -5.31
N LYS A 225 1.75 -19.57 -5.70
CA LYS A 225 2.28 -20.63 -6.55
C LYS A 225 2.31 -21.98 -5.83
N ASN A 226 2.37 -21.97 -4.50
CA ASN A 226 2.45 -23.17 -3.65
C ASN A 226 1.13 -23.44 -2.92
N VAL A 227 0.43 -22.38 -2.52
CA VAL A 227 -0.86 -22.44 -1.81
C VAL A 227 -1.89 -21.67 -2.64
N LEU A 228 -2.67 -22.40 -3.43
CA LEU A 228 -3.57 -21.82 -4.43
C LEU A 228 -4.75 -21.08 -3.80
N PHE A 229 -5.20 -21.50 -2.62
CA PHE A 229 -6.35 -20.93 -1.91
C PHE A 229 -6.27 -21.23 -0.40
N SER A 230 -7.02 -20.49 0.41
CA SER A 230 -7.32 -20.85 1.80
C SER A 230 -8.52 -21.80 1.87
N GLY A 231 -8.49 -22.75 2.81
CA GLY A 231 -9.54 -23.76 2.94
C GLY A 231 -10.87 -23.21 3.52
N SER A 232 -10.86 -22.03 4.13
CA SER A 232 -12.05 -21.33 4.64
C SER A 232 -11.73 -19.85 4.86
N HIS A 233 -12.75 -19.02 5.14
CA HIS A 233 -12.58 -17.62 5.50
C HIS A 233 -11.78 -17.46 6.80
N GLU A 234 -12.01 -18.32 7.80
CA GLU A 234 -11.23 -18.32 9.05
C GLU A 234 -9.75 -18.65 8.78
N ALA A 235 -9.47 -19.55 7.83
CA ALA A 235 -8.08 -19.86 7.44
C ALA A 235 -7.42 -18.66 6.74
N ALA A 236 -8.17 -17.88 5.97
CA ALA A 236 -7.69 -16.64 5.35
C ALA A 236 -7.41 -15.55 6.41
N HIS A 237 -8.27 -15.40 7.43
CA HIS A 237 -8.00 -14.53 8.58
C HIS A 237 -6.75 -14.98 9.36
N ALA A 238 -6.60 -16.28 9.61
CA ALA A 238 -5.40 -16.80 10.24
C ALA A 238 -4.15 -16.53 9.41
N ALA A 239 -4.23 -16.61 8.08
CA ALA A 239 -3.14 -16.26 7.18
C ALA A 239 -2.77 -14.77 7.28
N ALA A 240 -3.75 -13.86 7.39
CA ALA A 240 -3.53 -12.42 7.60
C ALA A 240 -2.70 -12.15 8.87
N ILE A 241 -3.02 -12.84 9.98
CA ILE A 241 -2.25 -12.75 11.23
C ILE A 241 -0.78 -13.13 10.98
N PHE A 242 -0.52 -14.28 10.35
CA PHE A 242 0.84 -14.72 10.09
C PHE A 242 1.59 -13.81 9.11
N PHE A 243 0.95 -13.38 8.01
CA PHE A 243 1.57 -12.46 7.07
C PHE A 243 1.94 -11.12 7.71
N SER A 244 1.10 -10.60 8.61
CA SER A 244 1.38 -9.38 9.38
C SER A 244 2.61 -9.58 10.28
N LEU A 245 2.57 -10.52 11.19
CA LEU A 245 3.58 -10.70 12.21
C LEU A 245 4.94 -11.15 11.64
N LEU A 246 4.94 -12.13 10.71
CA LEU A 246 6.16 -12.57 10.03
C LEU A 246 6.66 -11.52 9.03
N GLY A 247 5.77 -10.74 8.46
CA GLY A 247 6.09 -9.58 7.64
C GLY A 247 6.86 -8.53 8.44
N CYS A 248 6.39 -8.20 9.66
CA CYS A 248 7.10 -7.29 10.57
C CYS A 248 8.50 -7.80 10.90
N CYS A 249 8.64 -9.10 11.20
CA CYS A 249 9.95 -9.70 11.46
C CYS A 249 10.89 -9.52 10.27
N ARG A 250 10.43 -9.83 9.05
CA ARG A 250 11.20 -9.71 7.82
C ARG A 250 11.65 -8.28 7.55
N GLU A 251 10.74 -7.31 7.60
CA GLU A 251 11.02 -5.91 7.32
C GLU A 251 12.03 -5.33 8.33
N ASN A 252 12.00 -5.81 9.58
CA ASN A 252 12.88 -5.37 10.66
C ASN A 252 14.10 -6.30 10.88
N LYS A 253 14.33 -7.28 9.98
CA LYS A 253 15.47 -8.22 10.03
C LYS A 253 15.54 -9.04 11.33
N ILE A 254 14.38 -9.36 11.90
CA ILE A 254 14.23 -10.22 13.07
C ILE A 254 14.06 -11.66 12.58
N ASN A 255 14.69 -12.63 13.27
CA ASN A 255 14.46 -14.04 12.96
C ASN A 255 13.03 -14.45 13.31
N PRO A 256 12.19 -14.82 12.34
CA PRO A 256 10.78 -15.10 12.59
C PRO A 256 10.55 -16.30 13.52
N LYS A 257 11.44 -17.29 13.47
CA LYS A 257 11.34 -18.49 14.31
C LYS A 257 11.60 -18.15 15.78
N GLU A 258 12.71 -17.48 16.07
CA GLU A 258 13.08 -17.07 17.43
C GLU A 258 12.00 -16.13 18.03
N TRP A 259 11.55 -15.17 17.24
CA TRP A 259 10.47 -14.26 17.65
C TRP A 259 9.17 -15.01 17.99
N MET A 260 8.78 -15.98 17.13
CA MET A 260 7.56 -16.75 17.32
C MET A 260 7.64 -17.65 18.58
N GLU A 261 8.79 -18.27 18.82
CA GLU A 261 9.03 -19.09 20.01
C GLU A 261 8.93 -18.23 21.29
N ASP A 262 9.57 -17.07 21.30
CA ASP A 262 9.56 -16.15 22.45
C ASP A 262 8.14 -15.63 22.75
N VAL A 263 7.42 -15.14 21.73
CA VAL A 263 6.07 -14.60 21.91
C VAL A 263 5.08 -15.69 22.35
N LEU A 264 5.13 -16.89 21.77
CA LEU A 264 4.23 -17.98 22.17
C LEU A 264 4.51 -18.47 23.59
N LEU A 265 5.76 -18.54 24.02
CA LEU A 265 6.13 -18.87 25.41
C LEU A 265 5.65 -17.78 26.37
N SER A 266 5.84 -16.52 26.05
CA SER A 266 5.38 -15.40 26.87
C SER A 266 3.85 -15.39 27.03
N LEU A 267 3.11 -15.65 25.95
CA LEU A 267 1.64 -15.72 25.97
C LEU A 267 1.12 -16.93 26.79
N ILE A 268 1.86 -18.04 26.85
CA ILE A 268 1.53 -19.19 27.69
C ILE A 268 1.68 -18.80 29.17
N HIS A 269 2.79 -18.17 29.54
CA HIS A 269 3.04 -17.75 30.93
C HIS A 269 2.03 -16.70 31.43
N ILE A 270 1.60 -15.79 30.57
CA ILE A 270 0.58 -14.79 30.91
C ILE A 270 -0.81 -15.45 31.12
N SER A 271 -1.11 -16.52 30.41
CA SER A 271 -2.41 -17.21 30.47
C SER A 271 -2.51 -18.28 31.57
N GLU A 272 -1.40 -18.68 32.20
CA GLU A 272 -1.42 -19.55 33.37
C GLU A 272 -1.72 -18.71 34.60
N PRO A 273 -2.85 -18.97 35.34
CA PRO A 273 -3.07 -18.32 36.62
C PRO A 273 -1.95 -18.75 37.55
N THR A 274 -1.23 -17.78 38.10
CA THR A 274 -0.26 -18.01 39.19
C THR A 274 -0.98 -18.83 40.27
N ARG A 275 -0.69 -20.13 40.34
CA ARG A 275 -1.01 -20.90 41.52
C ARG A 275 -0.20 -20.29 42.67
N GLN A 276 -0.84 -19.39 43.41
CA GLN A 276 -0.35 -19.02 44.73
C GLN A 276 -0.58 -20.27 45.62
N GLU A 277 0.52 -20.89 46.02
CA GLU A 277 0.54 -21.83 47.15
C GLU A 277 0.23 -21.10 48.46
#